data_30fccbabb7d76615557432a11e03e54b
#
_entry.id   30fccbabb7d76615557432a11e03e54b
#
_cell.length_a   1.000
_cell.length_b   1.000
_cell.length_c   1.000
_cell.angle_alpha   90.00
_cell.angle_beta   90.00
_cell.angle_gamma   90.00
#
_symmetry.space_group_name_H-M   'P 1'
#
loop_
_entity.id
_entity.type
_entity.pdbx_description
1 polymer ?
#
loop_
_entity_poly.entity_id
_entity_poly.type
_entity_poly.pdbx_seq_one_letter_code
_entity_poly.pdbx_strand_id
1 'polypeptide(L)'
;SMLSRRFIIGFLRENLVRKVSRLRFDRVISTVDTHTAGEPTRIVVSGIPRIPGKTLGEKMEYLRNELDFVRSAIMREPRGHNDMFGAIITEPTTPDADLGVIFTDCGGYLTGCGHGSIGVATVAVELGWVKATEPSTIVLLETPSGLVKADVHVQKGRVKEVTIRNVPSFLYKPNVQLSVPSLGDVRLDISFGGNFFALVDASQLGMKIEPANTERLIDVGIKIKNAVNKEVKVNHPLLKYIDRVELVELYGKPTHPEAHSKNIVVFGVGQADRSPCGTGTSARMAELHANGKLKLEEEFVHESIAGTIFRGRLVEETRVGRFKAVVPEITGNAYITGLNQLVLDPDDPLKHGFLLKASSH
;
A
#
# COMPACT_ATOMS: atom_id res chain seq x y z
N SER A 1 3.14 -34.37 -2.37
CA SER A 1 4.52 -34.75 -2.07
C SER A 1 5.47 -33.65 -2.53
N MET A 2 6.55 -33.39 -1.79
CA MET A 2 7.56 -32.37 -2.09
C MET A 2 8.19 -32.50 -3.50
N LEU A 3 8.21 -33.70 -4.06
CA LEU A 3 8.76 -34.00 -5.39
C LEU A 3 7.92 -33.41 -6.54
N SER A 4 6.59 -33.33 -6.39
CA SER A 4 5.72 -32.80 -7.46
C SER A 4 5.84 -31.27 -7.59
N ARG A 5 6.08 -30.53 -6.50
CA ARG A 5 6.22 -29.07 -6.52
C ARG A 5 7.52 -28.60 -7.18
N ARG A 6 8.64 -29.27 -6.89
CA ARG A 6 9.94 -28.98 -7.56
C ARG A 6 9.89 -29.31 -9.06
N PHE A 7 9.15 -30.35 -9.44
CA PHE A 7 9.03 -30.79 -10.85
C PHE A 7 8.18 -29.79 -11.67
N ILE A 8 7.08 -29.29 -11.12
CA ILE A 8 6.21 -28.31 -11.81
C ILE A 8 6.91 -26.96 -11.97
N ILE A 9 7.58 -26.47 -10.93
CA ILE A 9 8.32 -25.20 -10.98
C ILE A 9 9.54 -25.31 -11.91
N GLY A 10 10.26 -26.43 -11.88
CA GLY A 10 11.38 -26.71 -12.77
C GLY A 10 10.92 -26.83 -14.24
N PHE A 11 9.86 -27.58 -14.50
CA PHE A 11 9.31 -27.79 -15.84
C PHE A 11 8.75 -26.50 -16.46
N LEU A 12 8.04 -25.69 -15.69
CA LEU A 12 7.56 -24.37 -16.13
C LEU A 12 8.73 -23.42 -16.37
N ARG A 13 9.74 -23.44 -15.49
CA ARG A 13 10.93 -22.57 -15.61
C ARG A 13 11.76 -22.94 -16.84
N GLU A 14 12.06 -24.23 -17.07
CA GLU A 14 12.90 -24.65 -18.21
C GLU A 14 12.17 -24.51 -19.55
N ASN A 15 10.91 -24.87 -19.63
CA ASN A 15 10.16 -24.78 -20.90
C ASN A 15 9.77 -23.35 -21.26
N LEU A 16 9.43 -22.52 -20.25
CA LEU A 16 9.14 -21.10 -20.48
C LEU A 16 10.42 -20.34 -20.85
N VAL A 17 11.51 -20.56 -20.10
CA VAL A 17 12.80 -19.91 -20.36
C VAL A 17 13.37 -20.32 -21.72
N ARG A 18 13.26 -21.59 -22.14
CA ARG A 18 13.69 -22.03 -23.47
C ARG A 18 12.86 -21.46 -24.62
N LYS A 19 11.56 -21.27 -24.43
CA LYS A 19 10.69 -20.62 -25.44
C LYS A 19 10.90 -19.12 -25.47
N VAL A 20 11.05 -18.48 -24.32
CA VAL A 20 11.29 -17.04 -24.18
C VAL A 20 12.64 -16.63 -24.74
N SER A 21 13.67 -17.50 -24.68
CA SER A 21 15.00 -17.20 -25.25
C SER A 21 15.04 -17.07 -26.79
N ARG A 22 13.97 -17.47 -27.46
CA ARG A 22 13.80 -17.28 -28.92
C ARG A 22 12.96 -16.04 -29.30
N LEU A 23 12.31 -15.43 -28.32
CA LEU A 23 11.50 -14.24 -28.51
C LEU A 23 12.36 -13.01 -28.17
N ARG A 24 12.31 -11.99 -29.02
CA ARG A 24 13.04 -10.73 -28.80
C ARG A 24 12.14 -9.78 -28.03
N PHE A 25 12.12 -9.91 -26.71
CA PHE A 25 11.46 -8.93 -25.84
C PHE A 25 12.48 -7.89 -25.33
N ASP A 26 12.03 -6.66 -25.20
CA ASP A 26 12.82 -5.62 -24.52
C ASP A 26 13.05 -6.01 -23.04
N ARG A 27 12.01 -6.57 -22.42
CA ARG A 27 12.05 -7.02 -21.02
C ARG A 27 11.10 -8.17 -20.77
N VAL A 28 11.47 -8.96 -19.76
CA VAL A 28 10.61 -9.94 -19.11
C VAL A 28 10.62 -9.63 -17.62
N ILE A 29 9.50 -9.25 -17.06
CA ILE A 29 9.34 -8.87 -15.66
C ILE A 29 8.58 -9.98 -14.94
N SER A 30 9.19 -10.55 -13.89
CA SER A 30 8.55 -11.58 -13.06
C SER A 30 7.79 -10.93 -11.92
N THR A 31 6.54 -11.35 -11.72
CA THR A 31 5.72 -10.86 -10.61
C THR A 31 5.03 -11.99 -9.87
N VAL A 32 4.78 -11.74 -8.59
CA VAL A 32 3.87 -12.52 -7.75
C VAL A 32 2.69 -11.62 -7.41
N ASP A 33 1.50 -12.01 -7.84
CA ASP A 33 0.30 -11.23 -7.57
C ASP A 33 -0.40 -11.78 -6.32
N THR A 34 -0.88 -10.87 -5.48
CA THR A 34 -1.63 -11.17 -4.25
C THR A 34 -2.86 -10.27 -4.16
N HIS A 35 -3.76 -10.60 -3.24
CA HIS A 35 -4.67 -9.61 -2.66
C HIS A 35 -4.65 -9.68 -1.14
N THR A 36 -4.87 -8.55 -0.49
CA THR A 36 -5.03 -8.43 0.96
C THR A 36 -6.38 -7.76 1.22
N ALA A 37 -7.30 -8.48 1.82
CA ALA A 37 -8.66 -7.99 2.08
C ALA A 37 -9.36 -7.42 0.82
N GLY A 38 -9.06 -7.96 -0.36
CA GLY A 38 -9.60 -7.53 -1.65
C GLY A 38 -8.72 -6.57 -2.45
N GLU A 39 -7.76 -5.87 -1.82
CA GLU A 39 -6.86 -4.95 -2.54
C GLU A 39 -5.71 -5.72 -3.17
N PRO A 40 -5.47 -5.58 -4.49
CA PRO A 40 -4.39 -6.29 -5.16
C PRO A 40 -3.01 -5.76 -4.76
N THR A 41 -2.00 -6.62 -4.85
CA THR A 41 -0.59 -6.22 -4.85
C THR A 41 0.18 -7.07 -5.85
N ARG A 42 0.66 -6.47 -6.92
CA ARG A 42 1.59 -7.06 -7.88
C ARG A 42 3.01 -6.84 -7.40
N ILE A 43 3.65 -7.91 -6.94
CA ILE A 43 5.00 -7.84 -6.37
C ILE A 43 6.01 -8.14 -7.47
N VAL A 44 6.79 -7.14 -7.86
CA VAL A 44 7.89 -7.29 -8.83
C VAL A 44 9.07 -7.92 -8.15
N VAL A 45 9.49 -9.09 -8.63
CA VAL A 45 10.57 -9.88 -8.01
C VAL A 45 11.83 -9.96 -8.86
N SER A 46 11.72 -9.72 -10.17
CA SER A 46 12.89 -9.67 -11.06
C SER A 46 12.54 -9.04 -12.43
N GLY A 47 13.57 -8.86 -13.28
CA GLY A 47 13.40 -8.35 -14.64
C GLY A 47 13.49 -6.83 -14.77
N ILE A 48 13.87 -6.14 -13.71
CA ILE A 48 14.13 -4.69 -13.71
C ILE A 48 15.62 -4.41 -13.47
N PRO A 49 16.16 -3.27 -13.91
CA PRO A 49 17.53 -2.88 -13.61
C PRO A 49 17.78 -2.73 -12.11
N ARG A 50 19.03 -2.81 -11.71
CA ARG A 50 19.43 -2.46 -10.35
C ARG A 50 19.00 -1.03 -10.03
N ILE A 51 18.41 -0.84 -8.86
CA ILE A 51 17.97 0.45 -8.37
C ILE A 51 19.05 1.01 -7.43
N PRO A 52 19.81 2.04 -7.85
CA PRO A 52 20.80 2.67 -6.99
C PRO A 52 20.13 3.56 -5.94
N GLY A 53 20.83 3.78 -4.84
CA GLY A 53 20.39 4.65 -3.75
C GLY A 53 20.97 4.18 -2.41
N LYS A 54 21.27 5.14 -1.53
CA LYS A 54 21.76 4.90 -0.16
C LYS A 54 20.62 4.72 0.84
N THR A 55 19.42 5.15 0.47
CA THR A 55 18.18 5.02 1.23
C THR A 55 17.06 4.54 0.32
N LEU A 56 15.99 3.96 0.90
CA LEU A 56 14.81 3.58 0.11
C LEU A 56 14.12 4.78 -0.53
N GLY A 57 14.20 5.96 0.12
CA GLY A 57 13.73 7.23 -0.48
C GLY A 57 14.49 7.58 -1.75
N GLU A 58 15.85 7.50 -1.74
CA GLU A 58 16.66 7.73 -2.94
C GLU A 58 16.37 6.70 -4.04
N LYS A 59 16.19 5.44 -3.69
CA LYS A 59 15.79 4.39 -4.63
C LYS A 59 14.42 4.67 -5.26
N MET A 60 13.46 5.11 -4.47
CA MET A 60 12.13 5.51 -4.95
C MET A 60 12.21 6.70 -5.92
N GLU A 61 13.03 7.72 -5.60
CA GLU A 61 13.25 8.86 -6.50
C GLU A 61 13.93 8.44 -7.81
N TYR A 62 14.89 7.51 -7.74
CA TYR A 62 15.52 6.96 -8.95
C TYR A 62 14.51 6.21 -9.82
N LEU A 63 13.65 5.39 -9.24
CA LEU A 63 12.55 4.73 -9.97
C LEU A 63 11.65 5.75 -10.65
N ARG A 64 11.27 6.81 -9.93
CA ARG A 64 10.40 7.87 -10.44
C ARG A 64 11.02 8.62 -11.62
N ASN A 65 12.29 8.93 -11.54
CA ASN A 65 12.96 9.79 -12.53
C ASN A 65 13.52 9.01 -13.72
N GLU A 66 14.02 7.78 -13.51
CA GLU A 66 14.80 7.05 -14.49
C GLU A 66 14.12 5.76 -14.97
N LEU A 67 13.26 5.15 -14.17
CA LEU A 67 12.67 3.85 -14.46
C LEU A 67 11.14 3.80 -14.34
N ASP A 68 10.46 4.96 -14.42
CA ASP A 68 9.00 5.03 -14.26
C ASP A 68 8.23 4.19 -15.30
N PHE A 69 8.84 3.92 -16.45
CA PHE A 69 8.26 3.02 -17.45
C PHE A 69 7.98 1.61 -16.89
N VAL A 70 8.74 1.14 -15.88
CA VAL A 70 8.50 -0.14 -15.22
C VAL A 70 7.13 -0.10 -14.55
N ARG A 71 6.89 0.93 -13.73
CA ARG A 71 5.61 1.13 -13.06
C ARG A 71 4.46 1.20 -14.07
N SER A 72 4.55 2.09 -15.03
CA SER A 72 3.47 2.29 -16.01
C SER A 72 3.19 1.01 -16.82
N ALA A 73 4.21 0.27 -17.22
CA ALA A 73 4.05 -0.95 -18.00
C ALA A 73 3.34 -2.07 -17.24
N ILE A 74 3.51 -2.18 -15.92
CA ILE A 74 2.98 -3.29 -15.12
C ILE A 74 1.74 -2.93 -14.30
N MET A 75 1.52 -1.64 -14.03
CA MET A 75 0.35 -1.18 -13.27
C MET A 75 -0.81 -0.80 -14.18
N ARG A 76 -0.53 -0.28 -15.38
CA ARG A 76 -1.54 0.19 -16.33
C ARG A 76 -1.94 -0.91 -17.32
N GLU A 77 -3.03 -0.69 -18.06
CA GLU A 77 -3.40 -1.55 -19.18
C GLU A 77 -2.30 -1.56 -20.26
N PRO A 78 -2.06 -2.67 -20.97
CA PRO A 78 -2.84 -3.91 -21.00
C PRO A 78 -2.43 -4.95 -19.94
N ARG A 79 -1.40 -4.73 -19.12
CA ARG A 79 -0.88 -5.73 -18.15
C ARG A 79 -1.46 -5.58 -16.76
N GLY A 80 -1.95 -4.40 -16.43
CA GLY A 80 -2.65 -4.08 -15.19
C GLY A 80 -4.04 -3.52 -15.46
N HIS A 81 -4.54 -2.71 -14.57
CA HIS A 81 -5.83 -2.02 -14.66
C HIS A 81 -5.78 -0.74 -13.82
N ASN A 82 -6.80 0.12 -13.94
CA ASN A 82 -6.82 1.42 -13.28
C ASN A 82 -6.61 1.36 -11.75
N ASP A 83 -7.06 0.28 -11.10
CA ASP A 83 -6.96 0.10 -9.65
C ASP A 83 -5.83 -0.87 -9.25
N MET A 84 -4.86 -1.13 -10.15
CA MET A 84 -3.71 -1.97 -9.83
C MET A 84 -2.80 -1.27 -8.83
N PHE A 85 -2.34 -2.05 -7.86
CA PHE A 85 -1.35 -1.66 -6.87
C PHE A 85 -0.17 -2.63 -6.90
N GLY A 86 1.02 -2.17 -6.58
CA GLY A 86 2.21 -3.00 -6.65
C GLY A 86 3.28 -2.69 -5.61
N ALA A 87 4.21 -3.61 -5.53
CA ALA A 87 5.40 -3.51 -4.72
C ALA A 87 6.63 -3.92 -5.54
N ILE A 88 7.69 -3.14 -5.50
CA ILE A 88 8.95 -3.44 -6.15
C ILE A 88 9.93 -3.87 -5.06
N ILE A 89 10.37 -5.13 -5.13
CA ILE A 89 11.35 -5.67 -4.20
C ILE A 89 12.76 -5.24 -4.63
N THR A 90 13.52 -4.76 -3.67
CA THR A 90 14.93 -4.36 -3.84
C THR A 90 15.77 -4.80 -2.65
N GLU A 91 17.09 -4.74 -2.81
CA GLU A 91 18.00 -4.90 -1.66
C GLU A 91 17.72 -3.80 -0.62
N PRO A 92 17.63 -4.14 0.67
CA PRO A 92 17.50 -3.16 1.73
C PRO A 92 18.75 -2.27 1.81
N THR A 93 18.61 -1.10 2.41
CA THR A 93 19.73 -0.18 2.66
C THR A 93 20.21 -0.22 4.11
N THR A 94 19.45 -0.89 4.98
CA THR A 94 19.84 -1.19 6.37
C THR A 94 20.09 -2.69 6.56
N PRO A 95 21.11 -3.08 7.36
CA PRO A 95 21.42 -4.49 7.60
C PRO A 95 20.34 -5.22 8.41
N ASP A 96 19.47 -4.49 9.08
CA ASP A 96 18.41 -5.07 9.92
C ASP A 96 17.19 -5.56 9.13
N ALA A 97 17.06 -5.16 7.87
CA ALA A 97 15.91 -5.53 7.06
C ALA A 97 16.17 -6.76 6.18
N ASP A 98 15.16 -7.61 6.03
CA ASP A 98 15.21 -8.76 5.13
C ASP A 98 15.00 -8.34 3.67
N LEU A 99 14.13 -7.35 3.42
CA LEU A 99 13.76 -6.87 2.08
C LEU A 99 13.58 -5.35 2.09
N GLY A 100 14.01 -4.71 1.01
CA GLY A 100 13.60 -3.36 0.66
C GLY A 100 12.34 -3.42 -0.21
N VAL A 101 11.35 -2.57 0.06
CA VAL A 101 10.07 -2.55 -0.63
C VAL A 101 9.68 -1.12 -0.99
N ILE A 102 9.38 -0.89 -2.27
CA ILE A 102 8.88 0.38 -2.78
C ILE A 102 7.49 0.15 -3.36
N PHE A 103 6.49 0.82 -2.81
CA PHE A 103 5.10 0.68 -3.25
C PHE A 103 4.78 1.61 -4.39
N THR A 104 3.87 1.16 -5.27
CA THR A 104 3.50 1.88 -6.47
C THR A 104 2.06 1.60 -6.89
N ASP A 105 1.47 2.56 -7.61
CA ASP A 105 0.14 2.44 -8.22
C ASP A 105 0.15 2.94 -9.68
N CYS A 106 -1.01 3.09 -10.28
CA CYS A 106 -1.14 3.62 -11.64
C CYS A 106 -0.69 5.08 -11.78
N GLY A 107 -0.68 5.86 -10.70
CA GLY A 107 -0.36 7.29 -10.68
C GLY A 107 1.05 7.62 -10.22
N GLY A 108 1.67 6.76 -9.39
CA GLY A 108 2.96 7.08 -8.79
C GLY A 108 3.50 6.08 -7.80
N TYR A 109 4.19 6.61 -6.80
CA TYR A 109 4.86 5.85 -5.74
C TYR A 109 4.36 6.30 -4.38
N LEU A 110 4.29 5.36 -3.44
CA LEU A 110 3.88 5.57 -2.07
C LEU A 110 5.02 5.20 -1.11
N THR A 111 5.14 5.96 -0.03
CA THR A 111 6.21 5.78 0.96
C THR A 111 5.97 4.63 1.92
N GLY A 112 4.72 4.22 2.09
CA GLY A 112 4.32 3.08 2.91
C GLY A 112 3.00 2.48 2.43
N CYS A 113 2.79 1.20 2.73
CA CYS A 113 1.54 0.49 2.40
C CYS A 113 1.32 -0.68 3.36
N GLY A 114 0.20 -0.68 4.08
CA GLY A 114 -0.13 -1.74 5.03
C GLY A 114 -0.53 -3.04 4.35
N HIS A 115 -1.50 -3.00 3.43
CA HIS A 115 -1.96 -4.20 2.74
C HIS A 115 -0.84 -4.81 1.88
N GLY A 116 -0.03 -3.97 1.21
CA GLY A 116 1.12 -4.42 0.44
C GLY A 116 2.20 -5.06 1.31
N SER A 117 2.46 -4.52 2.51
CA SER A 117 3.39 -5.13 3.47
C SER A 117 2.92 -6.51 3.95
N ILE A 118 1.62 -6.68 4.21
CA ILE A 118 1.02 -7.99 4.52
C ILE A 118 1.20 -8.95 3.34
N GLY A 119 0.94 -8.50 2.11
CA GLY A 119 1.13 -9.29 0.89
C GLY A 119 2.59 -9.71 0.68
N VAL A 120 3.53 -8.77 0.77
CA VAL A 120 4.97 -9.04 0.62
C VAL A 120 5.48 -10.02 1.68
N ALA A 121 5.11 -9.82 2.96
CA ALA A 121 5.51 -10.71 4.04
C ALA A 121 4.95 -12.14 3.86
N THR A 122 3.69 -12.25 3.43
CA THR A 122 3.07 -13.54 3.08
C THR A 122 3.86 -14.25 1.99
N VAL A 123 4.18 -13.56 0.90
CA VAL A 123 4.95 -14.10 -0.23
C VAL A 123 6.36 -14.48 0.19
N ALA A 124 7.03 -13.65 0.99
CA ALA A 124 8.40 -13.91 1.46
C ALA A 124 8.49 -15.24 2.23
N VAL A 125 7.50 -15.55 3.04
CA VAL A 125 7.45 -16.80 3.82
C VAL A 125 6.94 -17.98 2.95
N GLU A 126 5.84 -17.80 2.20
CA GLU A 126 5.25 -18.88 1.38
C GLU A 126 6.19 -19.34 0.25
N LEU A 127 6.99 -18.45 -0.33
CA LEU A 127 7.97 -18.77 -1.37
C LEU A 127 9.37 -19.08 -0.82
N GLY A 128 9.57 -18.97 0.49
CA GLY A 128 10.82 -19.34 1.16
C GLY A 128 11.96 -18.33 0.96
N TRP A 129 11.65 -17.04 0.71
CA TRP A 129 12.66 -15.97 0.73
C TRP A 129 13.16 -15.75 2.17
N VAL A 130 12.24 -15.85 3.12
CA VAL A 130 12.54 -15.91 4.55
C VAL A 130 12.17 -17.29 5.05
N LYS A 131 13.08 -17.90 5.85
CA LYS A 131 12.86 -19.23 6.40
C LYS A 131 11.70 -19.23 7.38
N ALA A 132 10.66 -20.01 7.08
CA ALA A 132 9.51 -20.14 7.94
C ALA A 132 9.86 -20.85 9.27
N THR A 133 9.37 -20.30 10.37
CA THR A 133 9.32 -20.90 11.71
C THR A 133 7.88 -20.83 12.23
N GLU A 134 7.42 -21.91 12.88
CA GLU A 134 6.10 -21.94 13.52
C GLU A 134 6.26 -21.66 15.03
N PRO A 135 5.28 -21.01 15.64
CA PRO A 135 4.03 -20.47 15.09
C PRO A 135 4.19 -19.10 14.45
N SER A 136 5.34 -18.45 14.56
CA SER A 136 5.58 -17.07 14.11
C SER A 136 6.93 -16.96 13.39
N THR A 137 6.91 -16.22 12.30
CA THR A 137 8.09 -15.83 11.51
C THR A 137 8.15 -14.32 11.41
N ILE A 138 9.24 -13.71 11.86
CA ILE A 138 9.43 -12.26 11.73
C ILE A 138 10.03 -11.96 10.36
N VAL A 139 9.45 -11.01 9.66
CA VAL A 139 9.96 -10.43 8.41
C VAL A 139 10.11 -8.93 8.60
N LEU A 140 11.31 -8.40 8.37
CA LEU A 140 11.61 -6.98 8.48
C LEU A 140 11.66 -6.35 7.08
N LEU A 141 10.71 -5.46 6.81
CA LEU A 141 10.59 -4.74 5.54
C LEU A 141 11.10 -3.31 5.71
N GLU A 142 12.07 -2.91 4.92
CA GLU A 142 12.45 -1.50 4.81
C GLU A 142 11.61 -0.83 3.74
N THR A 143 10.91 0.25 4.11
CA THR A 143 10.12 1.08 3.19
C THR A 143 10.66 2.50 3.17
N PRO A 144 10.31 3.35 2.20
CA PRO A 144 10.71 4.76 2.23
C PRO A 144 10.25 5.52 3.50
N SER A 145 9.17 5.09 4.16
CA SER A 145 8.70 5.69 5.42
C SER A 145 9.36 5.11 6.67
N GLY A 146 10.12 4.01 6.57
CA GLY A 146 10.82 3.37 7.68
C GLY A 146 10.68 1.86 7.70
N LEU A 147 11.14 1.25 8.80
CA LEU A 147 11.06 -0.19 9.02
C LEU A 147 9.65 -0.62 9.43
N VAL A 148 9.15 -1.65 8.77
CA VAL A 148 7.91 -2.34 9.09
C VAL A 148 8.25 -3.76 9.52
N LYS A 149 7.91 -4.10 10.76
CA LYS A 149 8.04 -5.45 11.28
C LYS A 149 6.75 -6.22 11.00
N ALA A 150 6.85 -7.30 10.24
CA ALA A 150 5.75 -8.23 10.00
C ALA A 150 5.93 -9.48 10.85
N ASP A 151 4.97 -9.77 11.70
CA ASP A 151 4.84 -11.02 12.43
C ASP A 151 3.89 -11.92 11.64
N VAL A 152 4.48 -12.91 10.96
CA VAL A 152 3.77 -13.83 10.07
C VAL A 152 3.39 -15.08 10.85
N HIS A 153 2.11 -15.25 11.13
CA HIS A 153 1.60 -16.44 11.78
C HIS A 153 1.58 -17.62 10.80
N VAL A 154 2.36 -18.65 11.13
CA VAL A 154 2.52 -19.86 10.31
C VAL A 154 1.94 -21.06 11.04
N GLN A 155 1.09 -21.82 10.37
CA GLN A 155 0.50 -23.05 10.89
C GLN A 155 0.46 -24.12 9.82
N LYS A 156 1.01 -25.30 10.10
CA LYS A 156 1.09 -26.43 9.16
C LYS A 156 1.77 -26.03 7.84
N GLY A 157 2.85 -25.27 7.95
CA GLY A 157 3.63 -24.79 6.81
C GLY A 157 2.94 -23.77 5.90
N ARG A 158 1.86 -23.12 6.38
CA ARG A 158 1.11 -22.10 5.62
C ARG A 158 0.93 -20.84 6.45
N VAL A 159 1.03 -19.69 5.78
CA VAL A 159 0.69 -18.41 6.38
C VAL A 159 -0.82 -18.33 6.63
N LYS A 160 -1.21 -17.92 7.83
CA LYS A 160 -2.61 -17.75 8.25
C LYS A 160 -3.02 -16.29 8.29
N GLU A 161 -2.21 -15.49 8.94
CA GLU A 161 -2.40 -14.04 9.04
C GLU A 161 -1.06 -13.35 9.25
N VAL A 162 -1.01 -12.07 9.04
CA VAL A 162 0.16 -11.23 9.25
C VAL A 162 -0.23 -10.03 10.09
N THR A 163 0.50 -9.80 11.16
CA THR A 163 0.43 -8.57 11.94
C THR A 163 1.63 -7.69 11.60
N ILE A 164 1.39 -6.54 11.01
CA ILE A 164 2.43 -5.55 10.77
C ILE A 164 2.52 -4.57 11.94
N ARG A 165 3.71 -4.37 12.48
CA ARG A 165 4.04 -3.25 13.34
C ARG A 165 4.54 -2.13 12.41
N ASN A 166 3.66 -1.15 12.22
CA ASN A 166 3.89 -0.07 11.27
C ASN A 166 4.83 1.00 11.85
N VAL A 167 5.24 1.93 11.02
CA VAL A 167 6.04 3.08 11.42
C VAL A 167 5.27 3.96 12.42
N PRO A 168 5.98 4.73 13.30
CA PRO A 168 5.33 5.66 14.20
C PRO A 168 4.39 6.62 13.47
N SER A 169 3.16 6.69 13.93
CA SER A 169 2.06 7.42 13.31
C SER A 169 1.62 8.57 14.22
N PHE A 170 1.19 9.68 13.64
CA PHE A 170 0.89 10.88 14.43
C PHE A 170 -0.12 11.79 13.76
N LEU A 171 -0.94 12.46 14.57
CA LEU A 171 -1.79 13.57 14.14
C LEU A 171 -0.89 14.77 13.82
N TYR A 172 -0.88 15.18 12.56
CA TYR A 172 -0.04 16.28 12.08
C TYR A 172 -0.72 17.64 12.25
N LYS A 173 -1.95 17.77 11.78
CA LYS A 173 -2.70 19.04 11.84
C LYS A 173 -4.20 18.72 11.99
N PRO A 174 -4.78 19.01 13.17
CA PRO A 174 -6.21 18.82 13.40
C PRO A 174 -7.03 20.01 12.87
N ASN A 175 -8.33 19.77 12.64
CA ASN A 175 -9.35 20.78 12.37
C ASN A 175 -9.01 21.73 11.22
N VAL A 176 -8.43 21.22 10.13
CA VAL A 176 -8.20 21.98 8.89
C VAL A 176 -9.54 22.24 8.23
N GLN A 177 -9.80 23.50 7.89
CA GLN A 177 -10.97 23.92 7.12
C GLN A 177 -10.53 24.39 5.74
N LEU A 178 -11.14 23.82 4.72
CA LEU A 178 -10.85 24.11 3.31
C LEU A 178 -12.12 24.36 2.55
N SER A 179 -12.10 25.36 1.67
CA SER A 179 -13.15 25.52 0.66
C SER A 179 -12.79 24.71 -0.57
N VAL A 180 -13.50 23.59 -0.77
CA VAL A 180 -13.25 22.67 -1.89
C VAL A 180 -14.19 22.99 -3.04
N PRO A 181 -13.68 23.26 -4.25
CA PRO A 181 -14.52 23.56 -5.40
C PRO A 181 -15.62 22.52 -5.60
N SER A 182 -16.87 22.96 -5.79
CA SER A 182 -18.08 22.15 -5.96
C SER A 182 -18.53 21.32 -4.74
N LEU A 183 -17.79 21.31 -3.63
CA LEU A 183 -18.17 20.63 -2.38
C LEU A 183 -18.52 21.60 -1.25
N GLY A 184 -18.01 22.85 -1.31
CA GLY A 184 -18.13 23.83 -0.23
C GLY A 184 -17.06 23.64 0.85
N ASP A 185 -17.37 24.04 2.06
CA ASP A 185 -16.42 23.97 3.18
C ASP A 185 -16.35 22.54 3.73
N VAL A 186 -15.14 22.02 3.79
CA VAL A 186 -14.82 20.68 4.29
C VAL A 186 -13.88 20.80 5.48
N ARG A 187 -14.20 20.16 6.58
CA ARG A 187 -13.34 20.00 7.75
C ARG A 187 -12.67 18.62 7.72
N LEU A 188 -11.37 18.60 7.96
CA LEU A 188 -10.56 17.39 7.97
C LEU A 188 -9.41 17.49 8.96
N ASP A 189 -8.84 16.33 9.28
CA ASP A 189 -7.60 16.21 10.01
C ASP A 189 -6.50 15.70 9.07
N ILE A 190 -5.26 16.16 9.24
CA ILE A 190 -4.10 15.61 8.54
C ILE A 190 -3.33 14.75 9.52
N SER A 191 -3.18 13.46 9.19
CA SER A 191 -2.49 12.47 10.02
C SER A 191 -1.51 11.65 9.18
N PHE A 192 -0.46 11.14 9.82
CA PHE A 192 0.57 10.31 9.20
C PHE A 192 0.49 8.89 9.72
N GLY A 193 0.47 7.92 8.80
CA GLY A 193 0.46 6.48 9.11
C GLY A 193 1.39 5.66 8.20
N GLY A 194 2.45 6.30 7.70
CA GLY A 194 3.35 5.79 6.65
C GLY A 194 3.26 6.62 5.36
N ASN A 195 2.14 7.30 5.19
CA ASN A 195 1.88 8.40 4.25
C ASN A 195 1.09 9.48 4.99
N PHE A 196 1.03 10.70 4.45
CA PHE A 196 0.09 11.69 4.93
C PHE A 196 -1.30 11.46 4.35
N PHE A 197 -2.29 11.47 5.24
CA PHE A 197 -3.71 11.33 4.95
C PHE A 197 -4.48 12.61 5.29
N ALA A 198 -5.45 12.95 4.45
CA ALA A 198 -6.57 13.79 4.84
C ALA A 198 -7.70 12.89 5.32
N LEU A 199 -8.05 12.98 6.61
CA LEU A 199 -9.11 12.19 7.25
C LEU A 199 -10.39 13.00 7.26
N VAL A 200 -11.44 12.51 6.61
CA VAL A 200 -12.70 13.25 6.37
C VAL A 200 -13.91 12.42 6.79
N ASP A 201 -14.73 12.94 7.69
CA ASP A 201 -16.03 12.35 7.97
C ASP A 201 -16.97 12.55 6.79
N ALA A 202 -17.35 11.45 6.12
CA ALA A 202 -18.21 11.48 4.94
C ALA A 202 -19.62 12.00 5.24
N SER A 203 -20.05 11.97 6.49
CA SER A 203 -21.37 12.45 6.90
C SER A 203 -21.54 13.96 6.69
N GLN A 204 -20.46 14.75 6.80
CA GLN A 204 -20.50 16.19 6.54
C GLN A 204 -20.80 16.51 5.07
N LEU A 205 -20.56 15.54 4.17
CA LEU A 205 -20.82 15.63 2.74
C LEU A 205 -22.14 14.96 2.34
N GLY A 206 -22.93 14.50 3.33
CA GLY A 206 -24.16 13.74 3.10
C GLY A 206 -23.94 12.41 2.40
N MET A 207 -22.76 11.80 2.57
CA MET A 207 -22.39 10.57 1.87
C MET A 207 -22.28 9.38 2.82
N LYS A 208 -22.64 8.21 2.29
CA LYS A 208 -22.44 6.91 2.95
C LYS A 208 -21.31 6.15 2.25
N ILE A 209 -20.52 5.44 3.05
CA ILE A 209 -19.44 4.55 2.54
C ILE A 209 -20.10 3.23 2.13
N GLU A 210 -20.49 3.12 0.89
CA GLU A 210 -21.13 1.92 0.31
C GLU A 210 -20.74 1.76 -1.17
N PRO A 211 -20.70 0.54 -1.70
CA PRO A 211 -20.25 0.27 -3.07
C PRO A 211 -20.98 1.07 -4.15
N ALA A 212 -22.28 1.33 -3.97
CA ALA A 212 -23.07 2.13 -4.91
C ALA A 212 -22.59 3.59 -5.06
N ASN A 213 -21.86 4.11 -4.08
CA ASN A 213 -21.34 5.48 -4.07
C ASN A 213 -19.86 5.55 -4.49
N THR A 214 -19.23 4.46 -4.90
CA THR A 214 -17.76 4.39 -5.11
C THR A 214 -17.24 5.48 -6.03
N GLU A 215 -17.84 5.67 -7.22
CA GLU A 215 -17.36 6.68 -8.18
C GLU A 215 -17.47 8.11 -7.62
N ARG A 216 -18.56 8.41 -6.92
CA ARG A 216 -18.76 9.72 -6.30
C ARG A 216 -17.78 9.94 -5.13
N LEU A 217 -17.51 8.91 -4.33
CA LEU A 217 -16.53 8.97 -3.24
C LEU A 217 -15.12 9.19 -3.77
N ILE A 218 -14.75 8.56 -4.89
CA ILE A 218 -13.46 8.76 -5.56
C ILE A 218 -13.34 10.21 -6.06
N ASP A 219 -14.35 10.72 -6.76
CA ASP A 219 -14.35 12.11 -7.26
C ASP A 219 -14.18 13.12 -6.13
N VAL A 220 -14.93 12.94 -5.05
CA VAL A 220 -14.82 13.76 -3.83
C VAL A 220 -13.43 13.67 -3.21
N GLY A 221 -12.87 12.45 -3.07
CA GLY A 221 -11.54 12.25 -2.51
C GLY A 221 -10.45 12.95 -3.32
N ILE A 222 -10.52 12.89 -4.65
CA ILE A 222 -9.55 13.58 -5.53
C ILE A 222 -9.67 15.10 -5.40
N LYS A 223 -10.89 15.66 -5.37
CA LYS A 223 -11.10 17.09 -5.17
C LYS A 223 -10.52 17.57 -3.84
N ILE A 224 -10.75 16.82 -2.77
CA ILE A 224 -10.20 17.13 -1.44
C ILE A 224 -8.67 17.04 -1.47
N LYS A 225 -8.09 15.96 -2.04
CA LYS A 225 -6.64 15.82 -2.16
C LYS A 225 -5.98 16.99 -2.87
N ASN A 226 -6.56 17.43 -3.99
CA ASN A 226 -6.06 18.56 -4.76
C ASN A 226 -6.14 19.87 -3.96
N ALA A 227 -7.28 20.12 -3.30
CA ALA A 227 -7.46 21.32 -2.47
C ALA A 227 -6.47 21.35 -1.29
N VAL A 228 -6.31 20.23 -0.56
CA VAL A 228 -5.36 20.13 0.56
C VAL A 228 -3.94 20.44 0.09
N ASN A 229 -3.48 19.82 -0.98
CA ASN A 229 -2.10 20.01 -1.47
C ASN A 229 -1.84 21.41 -2.04
N LYS A 230 -2.89 22.10 -2.49
CA LYS A 230 -2.79 23.50 -2.93
C LYS A 230 -2.66 24.47 -1.76
N GLU A 231 -3.38 24.24 -0.67
CA GLU A 231 -3.54 25.21 0.43
C GLU A 231 -2.72 24.85 1.67
N VAL A 232 -2.41 23.57 1.89
CA VAL A 232 -1.72 23.10 3.11
C VAL A 232 -0.39 22.45 2.76
N LYS A 233 0.68 23.04 3.24
CA LYS A 233 2.00 22.41 3.16
C LYS A 233 2.18 21.45 4.33
N VAL A 234 2.56 20.21 4.00
CA VAL A 234 2.97 19.21 4.98
C VAL A 234 4.43 18.84 4.75
N ASN A 235 5.14 18.49 5.82
CA ASN A 235 6.50 17.98 5.74
C ASN A 235 6.71 17.01 6.89
N HIS A 236 7.16 15.81 6.57
CA HIS A 236 7.56 14.87 7.60
C HIS A 236 8.79 15.41 8.34
N PRO A 237 8.80 15.42 9.69
CA PRO A 237 9.85 16.11 10.45
C PRO A 237 11.26 15.55 10.27
N LEU A 238 11.38 14.27 9.84
CA LEU A 238 12.64 13.57 9.68
C LEU A 238 12.93 13.16 8.22
N LEU A 239 11.91 12.98 7.38
CA LEU A 239 12.00 12.44 6.02
C LEU A 239 11.54 13.51 5.01
N LYS A 240 12.48 14.31 4.50
CA LYS A 240 12.19 15.49 3.67
C LYS A 240 11.46 15.20 2.36
N TYR A 241 11.58 14.00 1.84
CA TYR A 241 10.90 13.56 0.60
C TYR A 241 9.42 13.19 0.81
N ILE A 242 8.93 13.22 2.06
CA ILE A 242 7.52 13.06 2.41
C ILE A 242 6.94 14.47 2.69
N ASP A 243 6.42 15.11 1.66
CA ASP A 243 6.09 16.53 1.63
C ASP A 243 4.69 16.87 1.09
N ARG A 244 3.82 15.85 0.94
CA ARG A 244 2.45 16.04 0.44
C ARG A 244 1.46 15.06 1.06
N VAL A 245 0.17 15.38 0.94
CA VAL A 245 -0.92 14.48 1.26
C VAL A 245 -1.17 13.57 0.04
N GLU A 246 -0.85 12.29 0.18
CA GLU A 246 -0.97 11.32 -0.92
C GLU A 246 -2.36 10.69 -1.00
N LEU A 247 -3.05 10.55 0.14
CA LEU A 247 -4.31 9.81 0.24
C LEU A 247 -5.37 10.60 0.99
N VAL A 248 -6.63 10.32 0.65
CA VAL A 248 -7.79 10.81 1.40
C VAL A 248 -8.57 9.62 1.94
N GLU A 249 -8.76 9.56 3.23
CA GLU A 249 -9.63 8.61 3.88
C GLU A 249 -10.98 9.26 4.18
N LEU A 250 -12.00 8.82 3.48
CA LEU A 250 -13.40 9.13 3.81
C LEU A 250 -13.89 8.05 4.76
N TYR A 251 -14.29 8.43 5.97
CA TYR A 251 -14.75 7.48 6.98
C TYR A 251 -16.19 7.75 7.42
N GLY A 252 -16.84 6.74 7.98
CA GLY A 252 -18.21 6.81 8.42
C GLY A 252 -18.63 5.65 9.31
N LYS A 253 -19.94 5.49 9.49
CA LYS A 253 -20.52 4.43 10.31
C LYS A 253 -20.24 3.05 9.70
N PRO A 254 -19.86 2.06 10.51
CA PRO A 254 -19.66 0.69 10.04
C PRO A 254 -20.98 0.00 9.72
N THR A 255 -20.91 -1.04 8.90
CA THR A 255 -21.99 -1.99 8.63
C THR A 255 -21.66 -3.40 9.11
N HIS A 256 -20.37 -3.73 9.23
CA HIS A 256 -19.92 -4.97 9.84
C HIS A 256 -20.13 -4.93 11.37
N PRO A 257 -20.67 -5.99 11.99
CA PRO A 257 -21.08 -5.97 13.40
C PRO A 257 -19.92 -5.76 14.40
N GLU A 258 -18.70 -6.15 14.03
CA GLU A 258 -17.52 -5.98 14.87
C GLU A 258 -16.76 -4.68 14.60
N ALA A 259 -17.09 -3.95 13.52
CA ALA A 259 -16.32 -2.78 13.12
C ALA A 259 -16.68 -1.53 13.93
N HIS A 260 -15.66 -0.72 14.21
CA HIS A 260 -15.81 0.56 14.91
C HIS A 260 -15.96 1.73 13.93
N SER A 261 -15.43 1.58 12.72
CA SER A 261 -15.50 2.58 11.64
C SER A 261 -15.45 1.88 10.29
N LYS A 262 -15.97 2.53 9.27
CA LYS A 262 -15.89 2.09 7.87
C LYS A 262 -15.23 3.17 7.03
N ASN A 263 -14.42 2.78 6.05
CA ASN A 263 -13.75 3.74 5.19
C ASN A 263 -13.75 3.36 3.71
N ILE A 264 -13.38 4.34 2.91
CA ILE A 264 -12.77 4.21 1.59
C ILE A 264 -11.56 5.13 1.55
N VAL A 265 -10.43 4.60 1.09
CA VAL A 265 -9.22 5.40 0.86
C VAL A 265 -9.06 5.65 -0.62
N VAL A 266 -9.00 6.93 -0.99
CA VAL A 266 -8.82 7.40 -2.37
C VAL A 266 -7.38 7.85 -2.55
N PHE A 267 -6.72 7.36 -3.60
CA PHE A 267 -5.30 7.59 -3.87
C PHE A 267 -4.99 7.68 -5.38
N GLY A 268 -3.73 7.92 -5.71
CA GLY A 268 -3.25 7.96 -7.08
C GLY A 268 -3.99 8.97 -7.94
N VAL A 269 -4.45 8.53 -9.11
CA VAL A 269 -5.19 9.32 -10.09
C VAL A 269 -6.69 8.99 -10.14
N GLY A 270 -7.23 8.47 -9.04
CA GLY A 270 -8.63 8.08 -8.90
C GLY A 270 -8.82 6.60 -8.65
N GLN A 271 -7.92 6.00 -7.87
CA GLN A 271 -8.06 4.66 -7.33
C GLN A 271 -8.73 4.68 -5.95
N ALA A 272 -9.35 3.57 -5.61
CA ALA A 272 -9.90 3.32 -4.28
C ALA A 272 -9.37 2.00 -3.72
N ASP A 273 -8.90 2.04 -2.48
CA ASP A 273 -8.47 0.84 -1.75
C ASP A 273 -9.69 -0.05 -1.45
N ARG A 274 -9.63 -1.32 -1.82
CA ARG A 274 -10.66 -2.32 -1.49
C ARG A 274 -10.53 -2.83 -0.07
N SER A 275 -9.33 -2.73 0.50
CA SER A 275 -9.07 -3.06 1.91
C SER A 275 -9.39 -1.87 2.82
N PRO A 276 -9.40 -2.07 4.16
CA PRO A 276 -9.50 -0.95 5.11
C PRO A 276 -8.31 0.01 5.09
N CYS A 277 -7.27 -0.25 4.29
CA CYS A 277 -6.01 0.47 4.22
C CYS A 277 -5.20 0.44 5.54
N GLY A 278 -4.07 -0.27 5.55
CA GLY A 278 -3.25 -0.40 6.76
C GLY A 278 -2.62 0.91 7.23
N THR A 279 -2.09 1.73 6.31
CA THR A 279 -1.54 3.05 6.64
C THR A 279 -2.64 4.05 6.98
N GLY A 280 -3.80 3.98 6.32
CA GLY A 280 -4.98 4.77 6.66
C GLY A 280 -5.53 4.43 8.05
N THR A 281 -5.67 3.13 8.35
CA THR A 281 -6.05 2.67 9.70
C THR A 281 -5.06 3.14 10.75
N SER A 282 -3.75 3.12 10.47
CA SER A 282 -2.71 3.65 11.36
C SER A 282 -2.84 5.15 11.59
N ALA A 283 -3.05 5.93 10.53
CA ALA A 283 -3.28 7.37 10.60
C ALA A 283 -4.56 7.70 11.39
N ARG A 284 -5.63 6.92 11.17
CA ARG A 284 -6.91 7.07 11.87
C ARG A 284 -6.79 6.74 13.36
N MET A 285 -6.10 5.65 13.72
CA MET A 285 -5.86 5.30 15.13
C MET A 285 -5.01 6.36 15.84
N ALA A 286 -3.99 6.92 15.17
CA ALA A 286 -3.19 8.00 15.72
C ALA A 286 -4.02 9.27 15.98
N GLU A 287 -4.93 9.62 15.08
CA GLU A 287 -5.87 10.73 15.25
C GLU A 287 -6.83 10.46 16.41
N LEU A 288 -7.43 9.27 16.49
CA LEU A 288 -8.32 8.89 17.58
C LEU A 288 -7.62 8.92 18.94
N HIS A 289 -6.37 8.44 19.01
CA HIS A 289 -5.57 8.47 20.23
C HIS A 289 -5.23 9.90 20.67
N ALA A 290 -4.80 10.74 19.73
CA ALA A 290 -4.49 12.15 20.03
C ALA A 290 -5.72 12.90 20.55
N ASN A 291 -6.92 12.51 20.15
CA ASN A 291 -8.20 13.07 20.61
C ASN A 291 -8.78 12.34 21.83
N GLY A 292 -8.05 11.40 22.46
CA GLY A 292 -8.45 10.67 23.65
C GLY A 292 -9.58 9.64 23.42
N LYS A 293 -9.82 9.25 22.16
CA LYS A 293 -10.91 8.33 21.76
C LYS A 293 -10.46 6.88 21.56
N LEU A 294 -9.16 6.60 21.58
CA LEU A 294 -8.59 5.27 21.49
C LEU A 294 -7.39 5.17 22.44
N LYS A 295 -7.36 4.15 23.28
CA LYS A 295 -6.27 3.91 24.23
C LYS A 295 -5.25 2.94 23.65
N LEU A 296 -4.06 2.87 24.28
CA LEU A 296 -3.11 1.79 24.00
C LEU A 296 -3.76 0.43 24.30
N GLU A 297 -3.39 -0.58 23.50
CA GLU A 297 -3.88 -1.97 23.55
C GLU A 297 -5.39 -2.14 23.31
N GLU A 298 -6.13 -1.05 23.07
CA GLU A 298 -7.53 -1.11 22.68
C GLU A 298 -7.68 -1.55 21.22
N GLU A 299 -8.52 -2.55 20.95
CA GLU A 299 -8.76 -3.03 19.60
C GLU A 299 -9.58 -2.00 18.80
N PHE A 300 -9.14 -1.73 17.58
CA PHE A 300 -9.84 -0.93 16.59
C PHE A 300 -10.08 -1.77 15.34
N VAL A 301 -11.33 -2.12 15.08
CA VAL A 301 -11.72 -2.88 13.89
C VAL A 301 -12.20 -1.92 12.81
N HIS A 302 -11.50 -1.88 11.68
CA HIS A 302 -11.78 -1.00 10.56
C HIS A 302 -12.36 -1.80 9.39
N GLU A 303 -13.51 -1.37 8.90
CA GLU A 303 -14.20 -1.99 7.76
C GLU A 303 -13.89 -1.22 6.47
N SER A 304 -13.66 -1.92 5.39
CA SER A 304 -13.53 -1.32 4.05
C SER A 304 -14.87 -1.09 3.39
N ILE A 305 -14.89 -0.32 2.30
CA ILE A 305 -16.05 -0.19 1.44
C ILE A 305 -16.54 -1.54 0.89
N ALA A 306 -15.64 -2.51 0.72
CA ALA A 306 -15.95 -3.87 0.26
C ALA A 306 -16.49 -4.79 1.38
N GLY A 307 -16.53 -4.32 2.63
CA GLY A 307 -16.99 -5.11 3.79
C GLY A 307 -15.93 -6.01 4.42
N THR A 308 -14.67 -5.92 3.98
CA THR A 308 -13.55 -6.61 4.61
C THR A 308 -13.05 -5.84 5.82
N ILE A 309 -12.37 -6.51 6.76
CA ILE A 309 -11.90 -5.88 7.99
C ILE A 309 -10.40 -6.03 8.19
N PHE A 310 -9.78 -5.03 8.83
CA PHE A 310 -8.51 -5.12 9.52
C PHE A 310 -8.73 -4.93 11.01
N ARG A 311 -7.91 -5.62 11.83
CA ARG A 311 -7.85 -5.42 13.28
C ARG A 311 -6.59 -4.65 13.59
N GLY A 312 -6.74 -3.55 14.32
CA GLY A 312 -5.64 -2.69 14.70
C GLY A 312 -5.59 -2.47 16.20
N ARG A 313 -4.42 -2.12 16.71
CA ARG A 313 -4.19 -1.63 18.07
C ARG A 313 -2.95 -0.75 18.11
N LEU A 314 -2.85 0.08 19.12
CA LEU A 314 -1.69 0.92 19.40
C LEU A 314 -0.88 0.27 20.52
N VAL A 315 0.40 -0.01 20.29
CA VAL A 315 1.22 -0.78 21.24
C VAL A 315 2.24 0.07 22.00
N GLU A 316 2.48 1.30 21.56
CA GLU A 316 3.49 2.15 22.17
C GLU A 316 3.21 3.62 21.89
N GLU A 317 3.46 4.50 22.86
CA GLU A 317 3.59 5.94 22.65
C GLU A 317 5.05 6.31 22.40
N THR A 318 5.28 7.18 21.45
CA THR A 318 6.62 7.62 21.05
C THR A 318 6.58 9.08 20.54
N ARG A 319 7.64 9.50 19.88
CA ARG A 319 7.74 10.83 19.25
C ARG A 319 8.38 10.76 17.88
N VAL A 320 7.88 11.60 16.97
CA VAL A 320 8.49 11.85 15.67
C VAL A 320 8.76 13.35 15.55
N GLY A 321 10.01 13.74 15.73
CA GLY A 321 10.35 15.15 15.88
C GLY A 321 9.59 15.80 17.06
N ARG A 322 8.83 16.84 16.78
CA ARG A 322 7.99 17.53 17.81
C ARG A 322 6.65 16.85 18.08
N PHE A 323 6.22 15.90 17.23
CA PHE A 323 4.90 15.29 17.31
C PHE A 323 4.89 14.15 18.34
N LYS A 324 3.85 14.10 19.17
CA LYS A 324 3.49 12.87 19.88
C LYS A 324 3.03 11.85 18.86
N ALA A 325 3.55 10.65 18.92
CA ALA A 325 3.29 9.58 17.98
C ALA A 325 2.95 8.29 18.70
N VAL A 326 2.36 7.37 17.98
CA VAL A 326 2.01 6.03 18.43
C VAL A 326 2.53 5.00 17.45
N VAL A 327 2.77 3.78 17.93
CA VAL A 327 3.17 2.66 17.09
C VAL A 327 1.95 1.76 16.87
N PRO A 328 1.40 1.72 15.65
CA PRO A 328 0.26 0.86 15.34
C PRO A 328 0.68 -0.54 14.93
N GLU A 329 -0.14 -1.52 15.31
CA GLU A 329 -0.16 -2.87 14.75
C GLU A 329 -1.45 -3.09 13.98
N ILE A 330 -1.34 -3.71 12.80
CA ILE A 330 -2.46 -4.03 11.92
C ILE A 330 -2.38 -5.51 11.55
N THR A 331 -3.46 -6.24 11.74
CA THR A 331 -3.58 -7.66 11.38
C THR A 331 -4.53 -7.86 10.21
N GLY A 332 -4.09 -8.62 9.22
CA GLY A 332 -4.87 -9.01 8.06
C GLY A 332 -4.32 -10.26 7.36
N ASN A 333 -4.99 -10.69 6.31
CA ASN A 333 -4.67 -11.88 5.55
C ASN A 333 -4.42 -11.52 4.08
N ALA A 334 -3.42 -12.18 3.48
CA ALA A 334 -3.16 -12.09 2.05
C ALA A 334 -3.15 -13.48 1.39
N TYR A 335 -3.50 -13.50 0.11
CA TYR A 335 -3.55 -14.71 -0.70
C TYR A 335 -2.80 -14.48 -2.01
N ILE A 336 -1.95 -15.43 -2.40
CA ILE A 336 -1.27 -15.42 -3.70
C ILE A 336 -2.30 -15.80 -4.76
N THR A 337 -2.44 -14.96 -5.78
CA THR A 337 -3.41 -15.12 -6.87
C THR A 337 -2.76 -15.45 -8.20
N GLY A 338 -1.46 -15.20 -8.36
CA GLY A 338 -0.76 -15.52 -9.60
C GLY A 338 0.75 -15.44 -9.52
N LEU A 339 1.40 -16.18 -10.42
CA LEU A 339 2.84 -16.11 -10.71
C LEU A 339 2.96 -15.76 -12.19
N ASN A 340 3.51 -14.60 -12.53
CA ASN A 340 3.45 -14.08 -13.89
C ASN A 340 4.84 -13.77 -14.46
N GLN A 341 4.92 -13.90 -15.80
CA GLN A 341 6.00 -13.38 -16.61
C GLN A 341 5.40 -12.35 -17.56
N LEU A 342 5.57 -11.08 -17.25
CA LEU A 342 5.09 -9.97 -18.07
C LEU A 342 6.16 -9.60 -19.08
N VAL A 343 5.79 -9.49 -20.35
CA VAL A 343 6.70 -9.21 -21.44
C VAL A 343 6.44 -7.83 -22.04
N LEU A 344 7.51 -7.14 -22.42
CA LEU A 344 7.46 -5.90 -23.17
C LEU A 344 8.04 -6.17 -24.56
N ASP A 345 7.16 -6.21 -25.57
CA ASP A 345 7.56 -6.38 -26.96
C ASP A 345 8.09 -5.04 -27.51
N PRO A 346 9.27 -5.01 -28.13
CA PRO A 346 9.82 -3.77 -28.69
C PRO A 346 8.91 -3.11 -29.72
N ASP A 347 8.13 -3.89 -30.47
CA ASP A 347 7.27 -3.41 -31.55
C ASP A 347 5.86 -2.98 -31.06
N ASP A 348 5.53 -3.24 -29.77
CA ASP A 348 4.25 -2.83 -29.20
C ASP A 348 4.25 -1.33 -28.86
N PRO A 349 3.45 -0.49 -29.54
CA PRO A 349 3.35 0.94 -29.26
C PRO A 349 2.80 1.25 -27.87
N LEU A 350 2.11 0.28 -27.23
CA LEU A 350 1.52 0.40 -25.89
C LEU A 350 2.32 -0.33 -24.80
N LYS A 351 3.56 -0.74 -25.11
CA LYS A 351 4.40 -1.53 -24.18
C LYS A 351 4.62 -0.88 -22.81
N HIS A 352 4.54 0.43 -22.70
CA HIS A 352 4.69 1.16 -21.45
C HIS A 352 3.38 1.42 -20.72
N GLY A 353 2.26 0.87 -21.22
CA GLY A 353 0.94 0.98 -20.60
C GLY A 353 0.23 2.30 -20.88
N PHE A 354 -1.10 2.28 -20.66
CA PHE A 354 -1.96 3.43 -20.83
C PHE A 354 -3.10 3.45 -19.80
N LEU A 355 -3.75 4.58 -19.63
CA LEU A 355 -4.97 4.76 -18.85
C LEU A 355 -6.03 5.42 -19.74
N LEU A 356 -7.27 4.92 -19.66
CA LEU A 356 -8.41 5.52 -20.38
C LEU A 356 -9.10 6.64 -19.59
N LYS A 357 -8.95 6.65 -18.25
CA LYS A 357 -9.44 7.79 -17.46
C LYS A 357 -8.53 8.99 -17.73
N ALA A 358 -9.10 10.06 -18.26
CA ALA A 358 -8.42 11.33 -18.36
C ALA A 358 -7.92 11.76 -16.98
N SER A 359 -6.62 12.01 -16.85
CA SER A 359 -6.11 12.78 -15.73
C SER A 359 -6.83 14.11 -15.74
N SER A 360 -7.66 14.37 -14.73
CA SER A 360 -8.13 15.72 -14.46
C SER A 360 -6.90 16.57 -14.14
N HIS A 361 -6.46 17.36 -15.12
CA HIS A 361 -5.41 18.35 -14.95
C HIS A 361 -5.87 19.47 -14.00
#